data_3a916046339936f608eddf7411e46fe3
#
_entry.id   3a916046339936f608eddf7411e46fe3
#
_cell.length_a   1.000
_cell.length_b   1.000
_cell.length_c   1.000
_cell.angle_alpha   90.00
_cell.angle_beta   90.00
_cell.angle_gamma   90.00
#
_symmetry.space_group_name_H-M   'P 1'
#
loop_
_entity.id
_entity.type
_entity.pdbx_description
1 polymer ?
#
loop_
_entity_poly.entity_id
_entity_poly.type
_entity_poly.pdbx_seq_one_letter_code
_entity_poly.pdbx_strand_id
1 'polypeptide(L)'
;MIFAAGLGTRLRPLTNDRPKALVEVNGKTLLEHNIVKLKEAGFDRIVVNIHHFGEQIIEFLKSHDNFGIDIRVSDERHQLLDTGGGIKHAIPLFDQTQPILIHNVDIISDIDLRNLYVKHLDNASMHDGASPSGATLAVHQRKTSRYLQFTDDMRLCGWTNVKTGEVKGELGEAFAFAGIHVVDPSLQPYLLAQDADVFSIIDFYLKVCNEIAIAGADVTGREWVDCGKPEALAKAAQLTSNNLKK
;
A
#
# COMPACT_ATOMS: atom_id res chain seq x y z
N MET A 1 6.10 4.87 0.93
CA MET A 1 5.67 4.64 2.35
C MET A 1 5.37 3.17 2.56
N ILE A 2 5.72 2.60 3.72
CA ILE A 2 5.35 1.23 4.11
C ILE A 2 4.34 1.31 5.25
N PHE A 3 3.16 0.69 5.08
CA PHE A 3 2.15 0.57 6.14
C PHE A 3 2.50 -0.57 7.10
N ALA A 4 3.06 -0.23 8.27
CA ALA A 4 3.49 -1.17 9.30
C ALA A 4 2.73 -1.04 10.64
N ALA A 5 1.78 -0.10 10.76
CA ALA A 5 1.01 0.17 11.98
C ALA A 5 -0.06 -0.90 12.32
N GLY A 6 -0.27 -1.91 11.48
CA GLY A 6 -1.31 -2.91 11.65
C GLY A 6 -1.11 -3.82 12.87
N LEU A 7 -2.20 -4.12 13.61
CA LEU A 7 -2.17 -4.92 14.84
C LEU A 7 -1.77 -6.40 14.65
N GLY A 8 -1.83 -6.93 13.43
CA GLY A 8 -1.40 -8.29 13.11
C GLY A 8 -2.21 -9.43 13.78
N THR A 9 -3.42 -9.18 14.25
CA THR A 9 -4.22 -10.12 15.06
C THR A 9 -4.47 -11.48 14.40
N ARG A 10 -4.53 -11.52 13.07
CA ARG A 10 -4.74 -12.76 12.28
C ARG A 10 -3.50 -13.66 12.22
N LEU A 11 -2.31 -13.14 12.56
CA LEU A 11 -1.05 -13.86 12.60
C LEU A 11 -0.71 -14.43 13.98
N ARG A 12 -1.54 -14.25 14.99
CA ARG A 12 -1.31 -14.84 16.30
C ARG A 12 -1.18 -16.36 16.20
N PRO A 13 -0.24 -17.00 16.95
CA PRO A 13 0.56 -16.41 18.04
C PRO A 13 1.83 -15.66 17.64
N LEU A 14 2.23 -15.63 16.36
CA LEU A 14 3.49 -15.02 15.88
C LEU A 14 3.60 -13.52 16.20
N THR A 15 2.47 -12.86 16.42
CA THR A 15 2.39 -11.42 16.72
C THR A 15 1.95 -11.12 18.14
N ASN A 16 2.12 -12.07 19.06
CA ASN A 16 1.80 -11.82 20.50
C ASN A 16 2.82 -10.90 21.17
N ASP A 17 4.08 -10.95 20.74
CA ASP A 17 5.23 -10.26 21.35
C ASP A 17 5.98 -9.33 20.35
N ARG A 18 5.51 -9.24 19.11
CA ARG A 18 6.15 -8.44 18.06
C ARG A 18 5.14 -7.89 17.05
N PRO A 19 5.47 -6.78 16.35
CA PRO A 19 4.61 -6.26 15.29
C PRO A 19 4.64 -7.19 14.08
N LYS A 20 3.54 -7.20 13.30
CA LYS A 20 3.46 -7.97 12.05
C LYS A 20 4.62 -7.69 11.10
N ALA A 21 5.10 -6.46 11.05
CA ALA A 21 6.21 -6.03 10.21
C ALA A 21 7.51 -6.80 10.48
N LEU A 22 7.69 -7.34 11.70
CA LEU A 22 8.87 -8.11 12.12
C LEU A 22 8.65 -9.63 12.10
N VAL A 23 7.53 -10.10 11.53
CA VAL A 23 7.38 -11.54 11.22
C VAL A 23 8.30 -11.91 10.07
N GLU A 24 8.98 -13.05 10.19
CA GLU A 24 9.99 -13.49 9.23
C GLU A 24 9.46 -14.43 8.15
N VAL A 25 10.00 -14.26 6.96
CA VAL A 25 9.86 -15.16 5.80
C VAL A 25 11.26 -15.40 5.24
N ASN A 26 11.72 -16.66 5.22
CA ASN A 26 13.08 -17.01 4.77
C ASN A 26 14.21 -16.23 5.47
N GLY A 27 14.10 -16.05 6.80
CA GLY A 27 15.13 -15.39 7.61
C GLY A 27 15.19 -13.87 7.47
N LYS A 28 14.25 -13.25 6.74
CA LYS A 28 14.10 -11.80 6.62
C LYS A 28 12.71 -11.37 7.09
N THR A 29 12.65 -10.24 7.79
CA THR A 29 11.35 -9.71 8.22
C THR A 29 10.53 -9.20 7.03
N LEU A 30 9.20 -9.15 7.18
CA LEU A 30 8.31 -8.56 6.16
C LEU A 30 8.72 -7.11 5.84
N LEU A 31 9.15 -6.36 6.86
CA LEU A 31 9.63 -4.98 6.69
C LEU A 31 10.93 -4.94 5.87
N GLU A 32 11.88 -5.84 6.16
CA GLU A 32 13.14 -5.94 5.40
C GLU A 32 12.89 -6.27 3.92
N HIS A 33 12.03 -7.25 3.63
CA HIS A 33 11.65 -7.57 2.25
C HIS A 33 11.13 -6.35 1.49
N ASN A 34 10.27 -5.55 2.14
CA ASN A 34 9.71 -4.35 1.52
C ASN A 34 10.75 -3.24 1.33
N ILE A 35 11.61 -3.00 2.33
CA ILE A 35 12.66 -1.98 2.24
C ILE A 35 13.62 -2.31 1.09
N VAL A 36 14.10 -3.56 1.03
CA VAL A 36 15.02 -4.01 -0.03
C VAL A 36 14.37 -3.85 -1.40
N LYS A 37 13.12 -4.28 -1.56
CA LYS A 37 12.39 -4.17 -2.82
C LYS A 37 12.20 -2.72 -3.27
N LEU A 38 11.89 -1.80 -2.35
CA LEU A 38 11.77 -0.38 -2.67
C LEU A 38 13.13 0.23 -3.08
N LYS A 39 14.22 -0.12 -2.38
CA LYS A 39 15.58 0.31 -2.77
C LYS A 39 15.95 -0.17 -4.17
N GLU A 40 15.71 -1.44 -4.47
CA GLU A 40 15.96 -2.03 -5.80
C GLU A 40 15.12 -1.37 -6.90
N ALA A 41 13.90 -0.91 -6.58
CA ALA A 41 13.07 -0.13 -7.48
C ALA A 41 13.54 1.33 -7.67
N GLY A 42 14.55 1.80 -6.91
CA GLY A 42 15.16 3.11 -7.05
C GLY A 42 14.59 4.19 -6.13
N PHE A 43 13.83 3.82 -5.10
CA PHE A 43 13.38 4.77 -4.07
C PHE A 43 14.52 5.05 -3.09
N ASP A 44 14.78 6.33 -2.81
CA ASP A 44 15.87 6.84 -1.96
C ASP A 44 15.39 7.28 -0.57
N ARG A 45 14.08 7.38 -0.37
CA ARG A 45 13.45 7.69 0.92
C ARG A 45 12.27 6.80 1.19
N ILE A 46 12.15 6.32 2.43
CA ILE A 46 11.02 5.50 2.89
C ILE A 46 10.42 6.12 4.16
N VAL A 47 9.10 6.26 4.20
CA VAL A 47 8.36 6.56 5.44
C VAL A 47 7.72 5.27 5.92
N VAL A 48 7.93 4.91 7.20
CA VAL A 48 7.33 3.74 7.84
C VAL A 48 6.40 4.22 8.95
N ASN A 49 5.09 3.90 8.86
CA ASN A 49 4.21 4.20 9.98
C ASN A 49 4.26 3.09 11.03
N ILE A 50 4.18 3.49 12.30
CA ILE A 50 4.25 2.60 13.45
C ILE A 50 3.09 2.84 14.42
N HIS A 51 2.63 1.76 15.09
CA HIS A 51 1.64 1.84 16.16
C HIS A 51 1.97 0.81 17.25
N HIS A 52 1.30 -0.35 17.25
CA HIS A 52 1.52 -1.43 18.23
C HIS A 52 2.93 -2.03 18.10
N PHE A 53 3.66 -2.13 19.20
CA PHE A 53 5.08 -2.50 19.24
C PHE A 53 6.00 -1.60 18.38
N GLY A 54 5.63 -0.34 18.19
CA GLY A 54 6.37 0.60 17.33
C GLY A 54 7.84 0.76 17.72
N GLU A 55 8.18 0.68 19.01
CA GLU A 55 9.58 0.75 19.48
C GLU A 55 10.44 -0.36 18.89
N GLN A 56 9.91 -1.59 18.79
CA GLN A 56 10.65 -2.70 18.17
C GLN A 56 10.96 -2.44 16.69
N ILE A 57 10.07 -1.76 15.96
CA ILE A 57 10.33 -1.36 14.56
C ILE A 57 11.47 -0.32 14.52
N ILE A 58 11.45 0.67 15.42
CA ILE A 58 12.51 1.69 15.51
C ILE A 58 13.85 1.04 15.84
N GLU A 59 13.91 0.15 16.81
CA GLU A 59 15.12 -0.57 17.19
C GLU A 59 15.62 -1.46 16.04
N PHE A 60 14.73 -2.16 15.35
CA PHE A 60 15.07 -2.96 14.17
C PHE A 60 15.71 -2.11 13.07
N LEU A 61 15.12 -0.98 12.72
CA LEU A 61 15.65 -0.07 11.70
C LEU A 61 17.03 0.45 12.09
N LYS A 62 17.20 0.89 13.35
CA LYS A 62 18.49 1.38 13.88
C LYS A 62 19.57 0.29 13.87
N SER A 63 19.22 -0.95 14.26
CA SER A 63 20.19 -2.06 14.30
C SER A 63 20.69 -2.48 12.93
N HIS A 64 19.96 -2.12 11.85
CA HIS A 64 20.32 -2.36 10.46
C HIS A 64 20.83 -1.10 9.74
N ASP A 65 21.25 -0.05 10.49
CA ASP A 65 21.70 1.23 9.93
C ASP A 65 20.72 1.81 8.89
N ASN A 66 19.43 1.72 9.19
CA ASN A 66 18.32 2.08 8.28
C ASN A 66 18.50 1.51 6.86
N PHE A 67 19.16 0.37 6.71
CA PHE A 67 19.46 -0.27 5.42
C PHE A 67 20.25 0.66 4.44
N GLY A 68 20.96 1.67 4.97
CA GLY A 68 21.69 2.66 4.17
C GLY A 68 20.80 3.54 3.29
N ILE A 69 19.55 3.85 3.73
CA ILE A 69 18.59 4.71 3.03
C ILE A 69 17.93 5.69 4.01
N ASP A 70 17.42 6.84 3.53
CA ASP A 70 16.65 7.79 4.37
C ASP A 70 15.33 7.14 4.81
N ILE A 71 15.26 6.63 6.06
CA ILE A 71 14.02 6.10 6.64
C ILE A 71 13.50 7.06 7.70
N ARG A 72 12.25 7.51 7.51
CA ARG A 72 11.52 8.36 8.45
C ARG A 72 10.38 7.58 9.06
N VAL A 73 10.11 7.82 10.34
CA VAL A 73 9.04 7.17 11.10
C VAL A 73 7.85 8.10 11.23
N SER A 74 6.67 7.64 10.78
CA SER A 74 5.37 8.26 11.07
C SER A 74 4.79 7.60 12.31
N ASP A 75 4.79 8.31 13.43
CA ASP A 75 4.44 7.77 14.73
C ASP A 75 2.94 7.88 15.03
N GLU A 76 2.21 6.77 14.94
CA GLU A 76 0.79 6.64 15.23
C GLU A 76 0.54 5.94 16.59
N ARG A 77 1.54 5.84 17.49
CA ARG A 77 1.40 5.09 18.76
C ARG A 77 0.29 5.60 19.68
N HIS A 78 -0.07 6.87 19.58
CA HIS A 78 -1.19 7.44 20.37
C HIS A 78 -2.56 7.03 19.82
N GLN A 79 -2.70 6.86 18.50
CA GLN A 79 -3.95 6.50 17.84
C GLN A 79 -3.66 5.82 16.51
N LEU A 80 -4.28 4.66 16.26
CA LEU A 80 -4.25 4.02 14.96
C LEU A 80 -5.15 4.80 13.99
N LEU A 81 -4.57 5.33 12.92
CA LEU A 81 -5.23 6.28 12.02
C LEU A 81 -5.92 5.63 10.82
N ASP A 82 -5.82 4.28 10.67
CA ASP A 82 -6.20 3.57 9.44
C ASP A 82 -5.37 4.07 8.24
N THR A 83 -5.67 3.60 7.04
CA THR A 83 -4.81 3.79 5.86
C THR A 83 -4.85 5.22 5.31
N GLY A 84 -6.00 5.86 5.26
CA GLY A 84 -6.12 7.24 4.78
C GLY A 84 -5.58 8.25 5.80
N GLY A 85 -5.95 8.09 7.07
CA GLY A 85 -5.42 8.94 8.15
C GLY A 85 -3.91 8.79 8.32
N GLY A 86 -3.36 7.58 8.15
CA GLY A 86 -1.92 7.33 8.18
C GLY A 86 -1.17 8.08 7.07
N ILE A 87 -1.73 8.17 5.85
CA ILE A 87 -1.15 8.99 4.77
C ILE A 87 -1.22 10.47 5.14
N LYS A 88 -2.41 10.95 5.56
CA LYS A 88 -2.62 12.35 5.98
C LYS A 88 -1.61 12.76 7.05
N HIS A 89 -1.39 11.92 8.07
CA HIS A 89 -0.44 12.17 9.15
C HIS A 89 1.02 12.20 8.67
N ALA A 90 1.35 11.37 7.68
CA ALA A 90 2.72 11.25 7.15
C ALA A 90 3.08 12.35 6.11
N ILE A 91 2.13 13.18 5.64
CA ILE A 91 2.37 14.24 4.62
C ILE A 91 3.62 15.09 4.92
N PRO A 92 3.88 15.57 6.17
CA PRO A 92 5.05 16.39 6.46
C PRO A 92 6.40 15.66 6.28
N LEU A 93 6.40 14.33 6.19
CA LEU A 93 7.61 13.50 6.05
C LEU A 93 7.96 13.21 4.58
N PHE A 94 7.06 13.51 3.64
CA PHE A 94 7.27 13.30 2.20
C PHE A 94 7.89 14.52 1.52
N ASP A 95 8.42 14.30 0.32
CA ASP A 95 8.58 15.35 -0.66
C ASP A 95 7.18 15.63 -1.26
N GLN A 96 6.65 16.81 -0.99
CA GLN A 96 5.29 17.19 -1.37
C GLN A 96 5.16 17.54 -2.87
N THR A 97 6.26 17.48 -3.62
CA THR A 97 6.28 17.77 -5.06
C THR A 97 6.31 16.51 -5.91
N GLN A 98 6.51 15.33 -5.28
CA GLN A 98 6.63 14.06 -5.98
C GLN A 98 5.53 13.08 -5.55
N PRO A 99 5.04 12.23 -6.46
CA PRO A 99 4.16 11.13 -6.09
C PRO A 99 4.83 10.18 -5.09
N ILE A 100 4.05 9.56 -4.23
CA ILE A 100 4.51 8.61 -3.25
C ILE A 100 3.96 7.22 -3.54
N LEU A 101 4.85 6.21 -3.59
CA LEU A 101 4.43 4.82 -3.64
C LEU A 101 4.16 4.33 -2.21
N ILE A 102 3.00 3.72 -2.00
CA ILE A 102 2.55 3.14 -0.75
C ILE A 102 2.46 1.62 -0.89
N HIS A 103 2.97 0.93 0.10
CA HIS A 103 3.05 -0.53 0.11
C HIS A 103 2.63 -1.08 1.48
N ASN A 104 1.67 -2.01 1.52
CA ASN A 104 1.34 -2.72 2.75
C ASN A 104 2.50 -3.66 3.14
N VAL A 105 2.94 -3.61 4.38
CA VAL A 105 4.09 -4.40 4.87
C VAL A 105 3.91 -5.92 4.73
N ASP A 106 2.66 -6.39 4.73
CA ASP A 106 2.32 -7.81 4.63
C ASP A 106 2.20 -8.33 3.19
N ILE A 107 2.49 -7.52 2.19
CA ILE A 107 2.47 -7.96 0.80
C ILE A 107 3.88 -8.36 0.36
N ILE A 108 4.00 -9.58 -0.14
CA ILE A 108 5.18 -10.07 -0.88
C ILE A 108 4.75 -10.37 -2.32
N SER A 109 5.43 -9.78 -3.29
CA SER A 109 5.08 -9.93 -4.71
C SER A 109 6.27 -9.75 -5.64
N ASP A 110 6.13 -10.15 -6.91
CA ASP A 110 7.05 -9.83 -8.00
C ASP A 110 6.58 -8.63 -8.85
N ILE A 111 5.58 -7.87 -8.35
CA ILE A 111 5.11 -6.65 -9.00
C ILE A 111 6.30 -5.68 -9.15
N ASP A 112 6.52 -5.18 -10.35
CA ASP A 112 7.53 -4.18 -10.65
C ASP A 112 7.06 -2.81 -10.14
N LEU A 113 7.62 -2.38 -9.00
CA LEU A 113 7.23 -1.13 -8.32
C LEU A 113 7.68 0.10 -9.10
N ARG A 114 8.83 0.02 -9.80
CA ARG A 114 9.31 1.10 -10.65
C ARG A 114 8.38 1.31 -11.84
N ASN A 115 7.99 0.23 -12.51
CA ASN A 115 7.05 0.31 -13.62
C ASN A 115 5.67 0.83 -13.19
N LEU A 116 5.18 0.45 -12.02
CA LEU A 116 3.94 1.00 -11.46
C LEU A 116 4.05 2.51 -11.24
N TYR A 117 5.18 2.98 -10.70
CA TYR A 117 5.44 4.40 -10.49
C TYR A 117 5.53 5.18 -11.81
N VAL A 118 6.26 4.66 -12.80
CA VAL A 118 6.37 5.26 -14.14
C VAL A 118 5.02 5.33 -14.84
N LYS A 119 4.22 4.26 -14.79
CA LYS A 119 2.85 4.27 -15.33
C LYS A 119 1.98 5.37 -14.71
N HIS A 120 2.14 5.62 -13.40
CA HIS A 120 1.44 6.72 -12.76
C HIS A 120 1.85 8.07 -13.34
N LEU A 121 3.17 8.32 -13.54
CA LEU A 121 3.67 9.54 -14.15
C LEU A 121 3.19 9.72 -15.59
N ASP A 122 3.18 8.64 -16.38
CA ASP A 122 2.69 8.65 -17.75
C ASP A 122 1.20 9.00 -17.82
N ASN A 123 0.38 8.40 -16.97
CA ASN A 123 -1.04 8.70 -16.85
C ASN A 123 -1.30 10.17 -16.46
N ALA A 124 -0.46 10.74 -15.61
CA ALA A 124 -0.55 12.15 -15.23
C ALA A 124 -0.17 13.09 -16.40
N SER A 125 0.70 12.64 -17.33
CA SER A 125 1.22 13.42 -18.45
C SER A 125 0.34 13.37 -19.70
N MET A 126 -0.44 12.30 -19.90
CA MET A 126 -1.20 12.06 -21.16
C MET A 126 -2.55 12.75 -21.21
N HIS A 127 -2.97 13.45 -20.18
CA HIS A 127 -4.28 14.08 -20.14
C HIS A 127 -4.20 15.54 -20.62
N ASP A 128 -4.22 15.77 -21.92
CA ASP A 128 -4.51 17.08 -22.52
C ASP A 128 -5.86 17.61 -22.01
N GLY A 129 -5.84 18.36 -20.91
CA GLY A 129 -7.00 19.03 -20.35
C GLY A 129 -7.95 18.17 -19.48
N ALA A 130 -7.68 16.90 -19.27
CA ALA A 130 -8.38 16.08 -18.27
C ALA A 130 -7.69 16.19 -16.90
N SER A 131 -8.45 16.00 -15.81
CA SER A 131 -7.94 16.05 -14.45
C SER A 131 -6.75 15.10 -14.27
N PRO A 132 -5.66 15.54 -13.61
CA PRO A 132 -4.52 14.69 -13.34
C PRO A 132 -4.96 13.43 -12.59
N SER A 133 -4.25 12.32 -12.77
CA SER A 133 -4.52 11.10 -11.99
C SER A 133 -4.08 11.34 -10.54
N GLY A 134 -5.02 11.41 -9.62
CA GLY A 134 -4.74 11.59 -8.19
C GLY A 134 -4.09 10.34 -7.55
N ALA A 135 -4.36 9.15 -8.08
CA ALA A 135 -3.71 7.92 -7.65
C ALA A 135 -3.74 6.83 -8.73
N THR A 136 -2.80 5.89 -8.63
CA THR A 136 -2.80 4.65 -9.43
C THR A 136 -2.72 3.44 -8.50
N LEU A 137 -3.74 2.59 -8.52
CA LEU A 137 -3.89 1.42 -7.67
C LEU A 137 -3.44 0.15 -8.42
N ALA A 138 -2.49 -0.60 -7.86
CA ALA A 138 -2.22 -1.93 -8.36
C ALA A 138 -3.41 -2.86 -8.04
N VAL A 139 -3.98 -3.45 -9.07
CA VAL A 139 -5.17 -4.30 -8.96
C VAL A 139 -4.99 -5.58 -9.77
N HIS A 140 -5.68 -6.66 -9.38
CA HIS A 140 -5.60 -7.90 -10.12
C HIS A 140 -6.88 -8.72 -10.03
N GLN A 141 -7.09 -9.56 -11.03
CA GLN A 141 -8.20 -10.51 -11.07
C GLN A 141 -7.88 -11.71 -10.18
N ARG A 142 -8.39 -11.70 -8.96
CA ARG A 142 -8.34 -12.83 -8.01
C ARG A 142 -9.63 -12.92 -7.20
N LYS A 143 -9.93 -14.08 -6.69
CA LYS A 143 -11.07 -14.25 -5.78
C LYS A 143 -10.84 -13.52 -4.46
N THR A 144 -11.79 -12.66 -4.11
CA THR A 144 -11.85 -11.94 -2.83
C THR A 144 -13.31 -11.70 -2.45
N SER A 145 -13.56 -11.16 -1.27
CA SER A 145 -14.89 -10.68 -0.89
C SER A 145 -15.13 -9.22 -1.22
N ARG A 146 -14.09 -8.44 -1.49
CA ARG A 146 -14.15 -6.99 -1.71
C ARG A 146 -13.49 -6.67 -3.03
N TYR A 147 -14.22 -6.03 -3.93
CA TYR A 147 -13.72 -5.62 -5.24
C TYR A 147 -13.87 -4.12 -5.41
N LEU A 148 -12.87 -3.51 -6.00
CA LEU A 148 -12.96 -2.20 -6.62
C LEU A 148 -13.60 -2.36 -8.00
N GLN A 149 -14.44 -1.42 -8.38
CA GLN A 149 -15.11 -1.39 -9.68
C GLN A 149 -14.46 -0.32 -10.55
N PHE A 150 -14.13 -0.68 -11.78
CA PHE A 150 -13.49 0.21 -12.73
C PHE A 150 -14.29 0.32 -14.02
N THR A 151 -14.25 1.49 -14.64
CA THR A 151 -14.74 1.70 -16.00
C THR A 151 -13.81 1.02 -17.02
N ASP A 152 -14.22 0.96 -18.31
CA ASP A 152 -13.42 0.35 -19.39
C ASP A 152 -12.05 1.02 -19.57
N ASP A 153 -11.92 2.30 -19.23
CA ASP A 153 -10.65 3.05 -19.23
C ASP A 153 -9.89 2.98 -17.86
N MET A 154 -10.23 1.99 -17.05
CA MET A 154 -9.60 1.71 -15.75
C MET A 154 -9.68 2.87 -14.75
N ARG A 155 -10.77 3.63 -14.72
CA ARG A 155 -11.06 4.62 -13.67
C ARG A 155 -11.91 4.01 -12.59
N LEU A 156 -11.54 4.24 -11.33
CA LEU A 156 -12.33 3.80 -10.18
C LEU A 156 -13.71 4.47 -10.21
N CYS A 157 -14.77 3.67 -10.21
CA CYS A 157 -16.15 4.13 -10.20
C CYS A 157 -16.97 3.55 -9.02
N GLY A 158 -16.48 2.51 -8.35
CA GLY A 158 -17.22 1.92 -7.24
C GLY A 158 -16.47 0.83 -6.48
N TRP A 159 -17.20 0.19 -5.59
CA TRP A 159 -16.73 -0.91 -4.76
C TRP A 159 -17.88 -1.85 -4.40
N THR A 160 -17.58 -3.14 -4.29
CA THR A 160 -18.55 -4.16 -3.89
C THR A 160 -18.01 -5.11 -2.85
N ASN A 161 -18.87 -5.60 -1.97
CA ASN A 161 -18.60 -6.70 -1.06
C ASN A 161 -19.55 -7.86 -1.36
N VAL A 162 -19.06 -8.88 -2.03
CA VAL A 162 -19.87 -10.05 -2.46
C VAL A 162 -20.36 -10.93 -1.31
N LYS A 163 -19.81 -10.76 -0.08
CA LYS A 163 -20.32 -11.47 1.09
C LYS A 163 -21.53 -10.79 1.74
N THR A 164 -21.55 -9.46 1.73
CA THR A 164 -22.63 -8.67 2.34
C THR A 164 -23.63 -8.17 1.34
N GLY A 165 -23.31 -8.17 0.04
CA GLY A 165 -24.10 -7.55 -1.01
C GLY A 165 -24.00 -6.01 -1.05
N GLU A 166 -23.12 -5.41 -0.23
CA GLU A 166 -22.93 -3.96 -0.18
C GLU A 166 -22.28 -3.47 -1.47
N VAL A 167 -22.81 -2.38 -2.01
CA VAL A 167 -22.31 -1.68 -3.21
C VAL A 167 -22.16 -0.20 -2.87
N LYS A 168 -21.02 0.39 -3.25
CA LYS A 168 -20.75 1.84 -3.19
C LYS A 168 -20.37 2.31 -4.60
N GLY A 169 -20.97 3.40 -5.07
CA GLY A 169 -20.72 3.94 -6.40
C GLY A 169 -21.34 3.08 -7.52
N GLU A 170 -20.69 3.06 -8.67
CA GLU A 170 -21.16 2.39 -9.89
C GLU A 170 -20.54 0.99 -10.03
N LEU A 171 -21.23 0.11 -10.77
CA LEU A 171 -20.69 -1.20 -11.14
C LEU A 171 -19.88 -1.08 -12.43
N GLY A 172 -18.79 -1.79 -12.51
CA GLY A 172 -17.89 -1.87 -13.65
C GLY A 172 -17.14 -3.18 -13.66
N GLU A 173 -15.94 -3.20 -14.21
CA GLU A 173 -15.06 -4.37 -14.12
C GLU A 173 -14.49 -4.51 -12.71
N ALA A 174 -14.58 -5.71 -12.14
CA ALA A 174 -14.27 -5.98 -10.75
C ALA A 174 -12.82 -6.45 -10.56
N PHE A 175 -12.02 -5.70 -9.82
CA PHE A 175 -10.65 -6.06 -9.46
C PHE A 175 -10.42 -6.08 -7.96
N ALA A 176 -9.51 -6.94 -7.51
CA ALA A 176 -9.02 -6.96 -6.14
C ALA A 176 -7.85 -5.99 -5.98
N PHE A 177 -7.88 -5.15 -4.94
CA PHE A 177 -6.75 -4.30 -4.60
C PHE A 177 -5.55 -5.13 -4.14
N ALA A 178 -4.36 -4.79 -4.63
CA ALA A 178 -3.12 -5.50 -4.31
C ALA A 178 -2.41 -4.99 -3.04
N GLY A 179 -2.91 -3.92 -2.42
CA GLY A 179 -2.25 -3.30 -1.26
C GLY A 179 -1.02 -2.46 -1.63
N ILE A 180 -0.90 -2.08 -2.89
CA ILE A 180 0.18 -1.24 -3.43
C ILE A 180 -0.46 -0.17 -4.32
N HIS A 181 -0.07 1.10 -4.13
CA HIS A 181 -0.58 2.19 -4.94
C HIS A 181 0.38 3.39 -4.96
N VAL A 182 0.22 4.25 -5.95
CA VAL A 182 0.92 5.53 -6.04
C VAL A 182 -0.09 6.64 -5.81
N VAL A 183 0.27 7.62 -4.99
CA VAL A 183 -0.55 8.79 -4.63
C VAL A 183 0.15 10.04 -5.12
N ASP A 184 -0.55 10.82 -5.92
CA ASP A 184 -0.07 12.08 -6.47
C ASP A 184 -0.21 13.24 -5.46
N PRO A 185 0.68 14.22 -5.46
CA PRO A 185 0.56 15.42 -4.64
C PRO A 185 -0.76 16.17 -4.80
N SER A 186 -1.42 16.08 -5.96
CA SER A 186 -2.74 16.70 -6.21
C SER A 186 -3.86 16.20 -5.27
N LEU A 187 -3.69 15.03 -4.66
CA LEU A 187 -4.61 14.53 -3.63
C LEU A 187 -4.39 15.12 -2.23
N GLN A 188 -3.25 15.78 -1.97
CA GLN A 188 -2.96 16.31 -0.63
C GLN A 188 -4.02 17.30 -0.13
N PRO A 189 -4.52 18.27 -0.93
CA PRO A 189 -5.57 19.17 -0.47
C PRO A 189 -6.85 18.42 -0.03
N TYR A 190 -7.22 17.37 -0.75
CA TYR A 190 -8.39 16.53 -0.43
C TYR A 190 -8.19 15.70 0.84
N LEU A 191 -6.97 15.18 1.05
CA LEU A 191 -6.61 14.45 2.27
C LEU A 191 -6.63 15.37 3.49
N LEU A 192 -6.06 16.56 3.38
CA LEU A 192 -6.00 17.55 4.46
C LEU A 192 -7.39 18.11 4.81
N ALA A 193 -8.30 18.18 3.84
CA ALA A 193 -9.69 18.62 4.02
C ALA A 193 -10.60 17.57 4.70
N GLN A 194 -10.10 16.33 4.97
CA GLN A 194 -10.91 15.36 5.73
C GLN A 194 -10.98 15.79 7.19
N ASP A 195 -12.20 15.96 7.74
CA ASP A 195 -12.43 16.31 9.15
C ASP A 195 -12.00 15.19 10.10
N ALA A 196 -12.19 13.93 9.69
CA ALA A 196 -11.77 12.75 10.47
C ALA A 196 -10.26 12.55 10.38
N ASP A 197 -9.64 12.16 11.50
CA ASP A 197 -8.25 11.71 11.53
C ASP A 197 -8.12 10.22 11.21
N VAL A 198 -9.15 9.43 11.52
CA VAL A 198 -9.19 7.97 11.30
C VAL A 198 -10.12 7.67 10.14
N PHE A 199 -9.57 7.24 8.99
CA PHE A 199 -10.37 6.86 7.83
C PHE A 199 -9.61 5.92 6.88
N SER A 200 -10.38 5.12 6.13
CA SER A 200 -9.87 4.22 5.11
C SER A 200 -9.49 4.98 3.85
N ILE A 201 -8.33 4.67 3.26
CA ILE A 201 -7.93 5.24 1.97
C ILE A 201 -8.87 4.82 0.83
N ILE A 202 -9.45 3.62 0.89
CA ILE A 202 -10.41 3.16 -0.13
C ILE A 202 -11.70 3.95 -0.07
N ASP A 203 -12.23 4.20 1.13
CA ASP A 203 -13.44 5.05 1.28
C ASP A 203 -13.16 6.50 0.83
N PHE A 204 -11.95 7.00 1.10
CA PHE A 204 -11.52 8.29 0.60
C PHE A 204 -11.47 8.33 -0.94
N TYR A 205 -10.86 7.34 -1.59
CA TYR A 205 -10.81 7.26 -3.05
C TYR A 205 -12.21 7.23 -3.66
N LEU A 206 -13.13 6.44 -3.10
CA LEU A 206 -14.53 6.39 -3.55
C LEU A 206 -15.26 7.73 -3.38
N LYS A 207 -14.88 8.53 -2.38
CA LYS A 207 -15.47 9.86 -2.17
C LYS A 207 -15.02 10.88 -3.20
N VAL A 208 -13.74 10.80 -3.64
CA VAL A 208 -13.13 11.82 -4.51
C VAL A 208 -13.01 11.40 -5.99
N CYS A 209 -13.29 10.13 -6.34
CA CYS A 209 -13.06 9.61 -7.69
C CYS A 209 -13.88 10.28 -8.81
N ASN A 210 -14.97 10.99 -8.46
CA ASN A 210 -15.74 11.81 -9.41
C ASN A 210 -15.13 13.20 -9.64
N GLU A 211 -14.22 13.65 -8.76
CA GLU A 211 -13.58 14.97 -8.84
C GLU A 211 -12.14 14.85 -9.39
N ILE A 212 -11.43 13.81 -8.99
CA ILE A 212 -10.07 13.52 -9.42
C ILE A 212 -9.94 12.05 -9.82
N ALA A 213 -9.32 11.77 -10.96
CA ALA A 213 -9.20 10.41 -11.47
C ALA A 213 -8.37 9.51 -10.54
N ILE A 214 -8.91 8.35 -10.18
CA ILE A 214 -8.20 7.28 -9.49
C ILE A 214 -8.08 6.11 -10.47
N ALA A 215 -6.87 5.83 -10.94
CA ALA A 215 -6.64 4.84 -11.99
C ALA A 215 -6.33 3.44 -11.42
N GLY A 216 -6.71 2.40 -12.15
CA GLY A 216 -6.29 1.03 -11.92
C GLY A 216 -5.08 0.68 -12.80
N ALA A 217 -4.08 0.02 -12.24
CA ALA A 217 -3.01 -0.64 -12.98
C ALA A 217 -3.17 -2.15 -12.80
N ASP A 218 -3.60 -2.85 -13.84
CA ASP A 218 -3.77 -4.30 -13.79
C ASP A 218 -2.38 -4.97 -13.73
N VAL A 219 -2.17 -5.74 -12.65
CA VAL A 219 -0.99 -6.56 -12.38
C VAL A 219 -1.33 -8.05 -12.37
N THR A 220 -2.45 -8.44 -12.98
CA THR A 220 -2.85 -9.84 -13.12
C THR A 220 -1.73 -10.67 -13.77
N GLY A 221 -1.50 -11.87 -13.26
CA GLY A 221 -0.39 -12.72 -13.68
C GLY A 221 0.92 -12.51 -12.91
N ARG A 222 1.03 -11.45 -12.11
CA ARG A 222 2.14 -11.29 -11.17
C ARG A 222 1.92 -12.15 -9.92
N GLU A 223 2.99 -12.68 -9.39
CA GLU A 223 2.94 -13.40 -8.12
C GLU A 223 2.71 -12.43 -6.96
N TRP A 224 1.76 -12.77 -6.10
CA TRP A 224 1.34 -11.92 -5.01
C TRP A 224 0.85 -12.76 -3.82
N VAL A 225 1.26 -12.39 -2.61
CA VAL A 225 0.89 -13.04 -1.36
C VAL A 225 0.58 -12.00 -0.29
N ASP A 226 -0.62 -12.06 0.30
CA ASP A 226 -0.97 -11.38 1.56
C ASP A 226 -0.53 -12.27 2.73
N CYS A 227 0.55 -11.90 3.40
CA CYS A 227 1.12 -12.57 4.57
C CYS A 227 0.36 -12.27 5.87
N GLY A 228 -0.89 -11.82 5.79
CA GLY A 228 -1.73 -11.53 6.95
C GLY A 228 -2.27 -12.77 7.68
N LYS A 229 -1.96 -13.98 7.21
CA LYS A 229 -2.36 -15.26 7.81
C LYS A 229 -1.19 -16.24 7.83
N PRO A 230 -1.09 -17.14 8.85
CA PRO A 230 0.01 -18.10 8.93
C PRO A 230 0.15 -18.99 7.69
N GLU A 231 -0.96 -19.41 7.08
CA GLU A 231 -0.94 -20.32 5.92
C GLU A 231 -0.31 -19.67 4.69
N ALA A 232 -0.31 -18.35 4.61
CA ALA A 232 0.28 -17.61 3.50
C ALA A 232 1.81 -17.51 3.58
N LEU A 233 2.41 -17.66 4.78
CA LEU A 233 3.86 -17.52 4.97
C LEU A 233 4.65 -18.56 4.21
N ALA A 234 4.16 -19.80 4.12
CA ALA A 234 4.80 -20.85 3.33
C ALA A 234 4.84 -20.52 1.83
N LYS A 235 3.75 -19.96 1.29
CA LYS A 235 3.69 -19.49 -0.11
C LYS A 235 4.64 -18.31 -0.33
N ALA A 236 4.69 -17.37 0.60
CA ALA A 236 5.60 -16.23 0.56
C ALA A 236 7.08 -16.69 0.58
N ALA A 237 7.41 -17.73 1.38
CA ALA A 237 8.74 -18.30 1.41
C ALA A 237 9.15 -18.94 0.07
N GLN A 238 8.23 -19.61 -0.63
CA GLN A 238 8.49 -20.13 -1.97
C GLN A 238 8.77 -19.01 -2.98
N LEU A 239 7.95 -17.95 -2.96
CA LEU A 239 8.09 -16.79 -3.84
C LEU A 239 9.45 -16.10 -3.66
N THR A 240 9.84 -15.82 -2.41
CA THR A 240 11.13 -15.16 -2.12
C THR A 240 12.34 -16.03 -2.49
N SER A 241 12.25 -17.36 -2.37
CA SER A 241 13.31 -18.29 -2.79
C SER A 241 13.51 -18.31 -4.31
N ASN A 242 12.43 -18.15 -5.09
CA ASN A 242 12.50 -18.11 -6.55
C ASN A 242 13.12 -16.79 -7.07
N ASN A 243 12.90 -15.69 -6.38
CA ASN A 243 13.46 -14.39 -6.74
C ASN A 243 14.98 -14.29 -6.46
N LEU A 244 15.51 -15.08 -5.51
CA LEU A 244 16.95 -15.16 -5.24
C LEU A 244 17.72 -15.97 -6.31
N LYS A 245 17.03 -16.66 -7.23
CA LYS A 245 17.64 -17.47 -8.30
C LYS A 245 17.66 -16.81 -9.68
N LYS A 246 17.07 -15.62 -9.77
CA LYS A 246 17.07 -14.77 -10.99
C LYS A 246 18.08 -13.64 -10.84
#